data_3675d1c153d6216cf9e5767f48b1e83f
#
_entry.id   3675d1c153d6216cf9e5767f48b1e83f
#
_cell.length_a   1.000
_cell.length_b   1.000
_cell.length_c   1.000
_cell.angle_alpha   90.00
_cell.angle_beta   90.00
_cell.angle_gamma   90.00
#
_symmetry.space_group_name_H-M   'P 1'
#
loop_
_entity.id
_entity.type
_entity.pdbx_description
1 polymer ?
#
loop_
_entity_poly.entity_id
_entity_poly.type
_entity_poly.pdbx_seq_one_letter_code
_entity_poly.pdbx_strand_id
1 'polypeptide(L)'
;MANEITWRLEHERIGRLLLHYAMPAVIGTMVNALYNIVDRIFIGQGVGPLAMAGLTLTFPILLFLQAFGMLIGAGAATRVSIYLGRRENEMAEKVLGNAFTLTFIITLATVVPCMIWMKDLLLAFGGSEQ
;
A
#
# COMPACT_ATOMS: atom_id res chain seq x y z
N MET A 1 -25.84 -1.48 8.95
CA MET A 1 -24.55 -2.04 8.49
C MET A 1 -23.50 -2.16 9.59
N ALA A 2 -23.13 -1.09 10.32
CA ALA A 2 -22.14 -1.19 11.40
C ALA A 2 -22.55 -2.16 12.53
N ASN A 3 -23.82 -2.16 12.92
CA ASN A 3 -24.35 -3.06 13.95
C ASN A 3 -24.37 -4.55 13.56
N GLU A 4 -24.51 -4.87 12.28
CA GLU A 4 -24.46 -6.27 11.81
C GLU A 4 -23.03 -6.80 11.78
N ILE A 5 -22.06 -5.96 11.44
CA ILE A 5 -20.63 -6.35 11.42
C ILE A 5 -20.15 -6.61 12.86
N THR A 6 -20.49 -5.72 13.80
CA THR A 6 -20.14 -5.91 15.22
C THR A 6 -20.82 -7.13 15.83
N TRP A 7 -22.07 -7.39 15.49
CA TRP A 7 -22.80 -8.57 15.97
C TRP A 7 -22.18 -9.88 15.46
N ARG A 8 -21.76 -9.93 14.19
CA ARG A 8 -21.04 -11.09 13.61
C ARG A 8 -19.69 -11.31 14.28
N LEU A 9 -18.95 -10.24 14.59
CA LEU A 9 -17.66 -10.30 15.27
C LEU A 9 -17.77 -10.87 16.69
N GLU A 10 -18.90 -10.65 17.36
CA GLU A 10 -19.15 -11.14 18.73
C GLU A 10 -19.65 -12.60 18.79
N HIS A 11 -20.38 -13.08 17.76
CA HIS A 11 -21.13 -14.33 17.83
C HIS A 11 -20.70 -15.43 16.85
N GLU A 12 -19.93 -15.10 15.79
CA GLU A 12 -19.44 -16.10 14.85
C GLU A 12 -18.13 -16.78 15.32
N ARG A 13 -17.95 -18.04 14.91
CA ARG A 13 -16.69 -18.75 15.18
C ARG A 13 -15.53 -18.02 14.55
N ILE A 14 -14.51 -17.71 15.35
CA ILE A 14 -13.30 -16.96 14.97
C ILE A 14 -12.68 -17.47 13.66
N GLY A 15 -12.63 -18.80 13.46
CA GLY A 15 -12.07 -19.41 12.25
C GLY A 15 -12.85 -19.07 10.97
N ARG A 16 -14.19 -19.04 11.03
CA ARG A 16 -15.04 -18.68 9.88
C ARG A 16 -14.92 -17.19 9.55
N LEU A 17 -14.85 -16.35 10.57
CA LEU A 17 -14.68 -14.94 10.44
C LEU A 17 -13.32 -14.61 9.81
N LEU A 18 -12.26 -15.26 10.31
CA LEU A 18 -10.90 -15.11 9.79
C LEU A 18 -10.83 -15.47 8.30
N LEU A 19 -11.43 -16.61 7.93
CA LEU A 19 -11.48 -17.06 6.53
C LEU A 19 -12.25 -16.09 5.64
N HIS A 20 -13.36 -15.57 6.13
CA HIS A 20 -14.21 -14.64 5.38
C HIS A 20 -13.50 -13.32 5.06
N TYR A 21 -12.69 -12.80 5.99
CA TYR A 21 -11.91 -11.57 5.77
C TYR A 21 -10.54 -11.83 5.15
N ALA A 22 -9.91 -12.97 5.42
CA ALA A 22 -8.61 -13.31 4.84
C ALA A 22 -8.69 -13.65 3.36
N MET A 23 -9.77 -14.31 2.91
CA MET A 23 -9.92 -14.70 1.50
C MET A 23 -9.86 -13.51 0.52
N PRO A 24 -10.64 -12.45 0.69
CA PRO A 24 -10.54 -11.28 -0.19
C PRO A 24 -9.17 -10.60 -0.12
N ALA A 25 -8.54 -10.55 1.06
CA ALA A 25 -7.21 -9.98 1.23
C ALA A 25 -6.14 -10.82 0.51
N VAL A 26 -6.21 -12.14 0.62
CA VAL A 26 -5.29 -13.06 -0.08
C VAL A 26 -5.48 -12.94 -1.60
N ILE A 27 -6.72 -12.94 -2.08
CA ILE A 27 -7.01 -12.77 -3.51
C ILE A 27 -6.45 -11.45 -4.02
N GLY A 28 -6.67 -10.34 -3.30
CA GLY A 28 -6.12 -9.02 -3.66
C GLY A 28 -4.59 -9.02 -3.72
N THR A 29 -3.94 -9.68 -2.75
CA THR A 29 -2.47 -9.81 -2.73
C THR A 29 -1.96 -10.67 -3.89
N MET A 30 -2.66 -11.77 -4.20
CA MET A 30 -2.32 -12.63 -5.35
C MET A 30 -2.47 -11.89 -6.68
N VAL A 31 -3.54 -11.12 -6.87
CA VAL A 31 -3.73 -10.31 -8.08
C VAL A 31 -2.62 -9.26 -8.21
N ASN A 32 -2.23 -8.62 -7.11
CA ASN A 32 -1.12 -7.67 -7.10
C ASN A 32 0.21 -8.35 -7.45
N ALA A 33 0.48 -9.54 -6.91
CA ALA A 33 1.68 -10.32 -7.24
C ALA A 33 1.69 -10.74 -8.72
N LEU A 34 0.57 -11.23 -9.25
CA LEU A 34 0.43 -11.57 -10.67
C LEU A 34 0.66 -10.36 -11.57
N TYR A 35 0.08 -9.21 -11.22
CA TYR A 35 0.31 -7.97 -11.94
C TYR A 35 1.81 -7.64 -12.04
N ASN A 36 2.52 -7.69 -10.91
CA ASN A 36 3.96 -7.44 -10.88
C ASN A 36 4.77 -8.42 -11.74
N ILE A 37 4.38 -9.71 -11.75
CA ILE A 37 5.05 -10.74 -12.57
C ILE A 37 4.82 -10.46 -14.06
N VAL A 38 3.56 -10.22 -14.43
CA VAL A 38 3.18 -9.94 -15.82
C VAL A 38 3.87 -8.69 -16.33
N ASP A 39 3.87 -7.61 -15.54
CA ASP A 39 4.54 -6.36 -15.87
C ASP A 39 6.04 -6.57 -16.18
N ARG A 40 6.74 -7.33 -15.33
CA ARG A 40 8.15 -7.66 -15.53
C ARG A 40 8.41 -8.51 -16.78
N ILE A 41 7.50 -9.45 -17.10
CA ILE A 41 7.60 -10.25 -18.32
C ILE A 41 7.46 -9.36 -19.57
N PHE A 42 6.47 -8.47 -19.57
CA PHE A 42 6.26 -7.55 -20.68
C PHE A 42 7.42 -6.57 -20.88
N ILE A 43 7.95 -6.02 -19.80
CA ILE A 43 9.11 -5.12 -19.87
C ILE A 43 10.35 -5.87 -20.34
N GLY A 44 10.60 -7.08 -19.82
CA GLY A 44 11.78 -7.88 -20.18
C GLY A 44 11.77 -8.35 -21.64
N GLN A 45 10.60 -8.74 -22.15
CA GLN A 45 10.47 -9.23 -23.53
C GLN A 45 10.23 -8.12 -24.56
N GLY A 46 9.49 -7.05 -24.17
CA GLY A 46 9.07 -6.00 -25.10
C GLY A 46 10.07 -4.85 -25.24
N VAL A 47 10.77 -4.48 -24.17
CA VAL A 47 11.63 -3.28 -24.15
C VAL A 47 13.12 -3.63 -24.01
N GLY A 48 13.42 -4.81 -23.49
CA GLY A 48 14.78 -5.32 -23.41
C GLY A 48 15.48 -5.13 -22.05
N PRO A 49 16.76 -5.58 -21.95
CA PRO A 49 17.47 -5.66 -20.68
C PRO A 49 17.78 -4.30 -20.05
N LEU A 50 17.89 -3.24 -20.84
CA LEU A 50 18.14 -1.88 -20.34
C LEU A 50 16.95 -1.34 -19.52
N ALA A 51 15.71 -1.62 -19.97
CA ALA A 51 14.51 -1.23 -19.24
C ALA A 51 14.35 -2.02 -17.93
N MET A 52 14.75 -3.29 -17.90
CA MET A 52 14.80 -4.10 -16.68
C MET A 52 15.81 -3.55 -15.67
N ALA A 53 16.98 -3.09 -16.13
CA ALA A 53 17.97 -2.44 -15.29
C ALA A 53 17.41 -1.15 -14.68
N GLY A 54 16.74 -0.29 -15.47
CA GLY A 54 16.06 0.91 -15.00
C GLY A 54 14.99 0.63 -13.94
N LEU A 55 14.18 -0.41 -14.16
CA LEU A 55 13.17 -0.84 -13.19
C LEU A 55 13.80 -1.26 -11.85
N THR A 56 14.94 -1.95 -11.91
CA THR A 56 15.67 -2.38 -10.71
C THR A 56 16.24 -1.20 -9.94
N LEU A 57 16.70 -0.16 -10.63
CA LEU A 57 17.20 1.08 -10.01
C LEU A 57 16.11 1.88 -9.29
N THR A 58 14.87 1.81 -9.76
CA THR A 58 13.74 2.50 -9.08
C THR A 58 13.16 1.71 -7.91
N PHE A 59 13.50 0.42 -7.78
CA PHE A 59 12.94 -0.47 -6.76
C PHE A 59 13.12 0.02 -5.31
N PRO A 60 14.29 0.54 -4.88
CA PRO A 60 14.46 1.09 -3.54
C PRO A 60 13.52 2.26 -3.24
N ILE A 61 13.25 3.12 -4.22
CA ILE A 61 12.35 4.26 -4.09
C ILE A 61 10.91 3.76 -3.89
N LEU A 62 10.51 2.76 -4.68
CA LEU A 62 9.19 2.14 -4.56
C LEU A 62 9.01 1.47 -3.19
N LEU A 63 10.02 0.76 -2.68
CA LEU A 63 9.98 0.15 -1.34
C LEU A 63 9.83 1.19 -0.24
N PHE A 64 10.53 2.30 -0.36
CA PHE A 64 10.45 3.40 0.60
C PHE A 64 9.04 4.00 0.63
N LEU A 65 8.45 4.29 -0.52
CA LEU A 65 7.07 4.78 -0.64
C LEU A 65 6.06 3.78 -0.08
N GLN A 66 6.24 2.49 -0.39
CA GLN A 66 5.38 1.41 0.11
C GLN A 66 5.47 1.27 1.64
N ALA A 67 6.64 1.45 2.23
CA ALA A 67 6.83 1.40 3.68
C ALA A 67 6.02 2.51 4.40
N PHE A 68 6.01 3.73 3.89
CA PHE A 68 5.16 4.81 4.42
C PHE A 68 3.67 4.52 4.26
N GLY A 69 3.27 4.02 3.10
CA GLY A 69 1.88 3.62 2.86
C GLY A 69 1.42 2.54 3.83
N MET A 70 2.27 1.54 4.07
CA MET A 70 1.98 0.46 5.00
C MET A 70 1.95 0.94 6.46
N LEU A 71 2.85 1.83 6.85
CA LEU A 71 2.89 2.42 8.19
C LEU A 71 1.59 3.15 8.52
N ILE A 72 1.15 4.04 7.61
CA ILE A 72 -0.07 4.82 7.80
C ILE A 72 -1.29 3.92 7.70
N GLY A 73 -1.34 3.04 6.70
CA GLY A 73 -2.47 2.15 6.45
C GLY A 73 -2.70 1.18 7.61
N ALA A 74 -1.67 0.47 8.05
CA ALA A 74 -1.76 -0.47 9.17
C ALA A 74 -2.05 0.26 10.50
N GLY A 75 -1.41 1.41 10.74
CA GLY A 75 -1.65 2.22 11.93
C GLY A 75 -3.08 2.76 12.00
N ALA A 76 -3.61 3.26 10.90
CA ALA A 76 -4.99 3.74 10.81
C ALA A 76 -5.99 2.60 10.95
N ALA A 77 -5.79 1.49 10.23
CA ALA A 77 -6.68 0.33 10.26
C ALA A 77 -6.82 -0.24 11.69
N THR A 78 -5.71 -0.35 12.42
CA THR A 78 -5.72 -0.82 13.80
C THR A 78 -6.53 0.12 14.71
N ARG A 79 -6.31 1.42 14.63
CA ARG A 79 -7.04 2.39 15.45
C ARG A 79 -8.52 2.45 15.10
N VAL A 80 -8.85 2.47 13.80
CA VAL A 80 -10.25 2.44 13.34
C VAL A 80 -10.97 1.20 13.88
N SER A 81 -10.34 0.02 13.80
CA SER A 81 -10.91 -1.23 14.30
C SER A 81 -11.18 -1.17 15.81
N ILE A 82 -10.28 -0.59 16.60
CA ILE A 82 -10.46 -0.42 18.05
C ILE A 82 -11.64 0.51 18.37
N TYR A 83 -11.73 1.66 17.68
CA TYR A 83 -12.81 2.61 17.92
C TYR A 83 -14.18 2.06 17.48
N LEU A 84 -14.22 1.32 16.36
CA LEU A 84 -15.43 0.62 15.92
C LEU A 84 -15.87 -0.44 16.94
N GLY A 85 -14.92 -1.20 17.50
CA GLY A 85 -15.21 -2.17 18.57
C GLY A 85 -15.74 -1.52 19.86
N ARG A 86 -15.34 -0.28 20.14
CA ARG A 86 -15.87 0.53 21.25
C ARG A 86 -17.17 1.26 20.92
N ARG A 87 -17.69 1.13 19.70
CA ARG A 87 -18.85 1.86 19.17
C ARG A 87 -18.65 3.39 19.13
N GLU A 88 -17.42 3.84 19.08
CA GLU A 88 -17.02 5.25 18.96
C GLU A 88 -16.83 5.61 17.50
N ASN A 89 -17.90 5.60 16.71
CA ASN A 89 -17.87 5.81 15.25
C ASN A 89 -17.28 7.16 14.87
N GLU A 90 -17.57 8.21 15.64
CA GLU A 90 -17.07 9.55 15.41
C GLU A 90 -15.52 9.63 15.49
N MET A 91 -14.93 8.88 16.43
CA MET A 91 -13.47 8.80 16.57
C MET A 91 -12.86 7.96 15.44
N ALA A 92 -13.53 6.90 15.00
CA ALA A 92 -13.09 6.10 13.87
C ALA A 92 -13.04 6.93 12.57
N GLU A 93 -14.07 7.75 12.32
CA GLU A 93 -14.10 8.66 11.16
C GLU A 93 -13.00 9.72 11.22
N LYS A 94 -12.73 10.30 12.39
CA LYS A 94 -11.62 11.27 12.58
C LYS A 94 -10.26 10.64 12.30
N VAL A 95 -10.03 9.42 12.76
CA VAL A 95 -8.77 8.68 12.48
C VAL A 95 -8.63 8.41 10.99
N LEU A 96 -9.70 7.99 10.32
CA LEU A 96 -9.69 7.74 8.88
C LEU A 96 -9.40 9.02 8.09
N GLY A 97 -10.06 10.13 8.43
CA GLY A 97 -9.82 11.43 7.81
C GLY A 97 -8.37 11.92 8.00
N ASN A 98 -7.83 11.78 9.22
CA ASN A 98 -6.44 12.13 9.51
C ASN A 98 -5.44 11.25 8.74
N ALA A 99 -5.71 9.94 8.64
CA ALA A 99 -4.87 9.03 7.86
C ALA A 99 -4.87 9.38 6.38
N PHE A 100 -6.03 9.73 5.82
CA PHE A 100 -6.14 10.19 4.44
C PHE A 100 -5.36 11.47 4.18
N THR A 101 -5.52 12.47 5.05
CA THR A 101 -4.80 13.74 4.97
C THR A 101 -3.29 13.54 5.10
N LEU A 102 -2.85 12.70 6.05
CA LEU A 102 -1.44 12.38 6.26
C LEU A 102 -0.84 11.66 5.04
N THR A 103 -1.57 10.71 4.47
CA THR A 103 -1.14 10.02 3.23
C THR A 103 -0.98 11.01 2.09
N PHE A 104 -1.93 11.92 1.91
CA PHE A 104 -1.86 12.95 0.87
C PHE A 104 -0.65 13.87 1.04
N ILE A 105 -0.40 14.34 2.26
CA ILE A 105 0.75 15.21 2.57
C ILE A 105 2.07 14.48 2.32
N ILE A 106 2.23 13.24 2.81
CA ILE A 106 3.45 12.46 2.63
C ILE A 106 3.67 12.11 1.16
N THR A 107 2.62 11.75 0.44
CA THR A 107 2.72 11.47 -1.00
C THR A 107 3.20 12.71 -1.74
N LEU A 108 2.60 13.86 -1.48
CA LEU A 108 2.99 15.12 -2.12
C LEU A 108 4.44 15.50 -1.75
N ALA A 109 4.79 15.40 -0.46
CA ALA A 109 6.13 15.70 0.04
C ALA A 109 7.22 14.77 -0.51
N THR A 110 6.84 13.56 -0.96
CA THR A 110 7.80 12.60 -1.53
C THR A 110 7.85 12.68 -3.05
N VAL A 111 6.69 12.81 -3.71
CA VAL A 111 6.61 12.84 -5.18
C VAL A 111 7.22 14.11 -5.74
N VAL A 112 6.98 15.27 -5.11
CA VAL A 112 7.50 16.55 -5.60
C VAL A 112 9.03 16.59 -5.64
N PRO A 113 9.77 16.25 -4.56
CA PRO A 113 11.23 16.17 -4.63
C PRO A 113 11.73 15.10 -5.58
N CYS A 114 11.09 13.94 -5.62
CA CYS A 114 11.46 12.88 -6.57
C CYS A 114 11.35 13.33 -8.03
N MET A 115 10.33 14.12 -8.37
CA MET A 115 10.20 14.66 -9.72
C MET A 115 11.27 15.72 -10.03
N ILE A 116 11.61 16.57 -9.06
CA ILE A 116 12.60 17.64 -9.25
C ILE A 116 14.01 17.06 -9.39
N TRP A 117 14.37 16.10 -8.55
CA TRP A 117 15.72 15.49 -8.51
C TRP A 117 15.76 14.09 -9.13
N MET A 118 14.86 13.78 -10.05
CA MET A 118 14.75 12.45 -10.66
C MET A 118 16.06 12.00 -11.33
N LYS A 119 16.76 12.92 -12.01
CA LYS A 119 18.05 12.62 -12.66
C LYS A 119 19.15 12.32 -11.63
N ASP A 120 19.27 13.14 -10.61
CA ASP A 120 20.31 12.99 -9.57
C ASP A 120 20.08 11.71 -8.75
N LEU A 121 18.81 11.38 -8.46
CA LEU A 121 18.44 10.14 -7.81
C LEU A 121 18.82 8.91 -8.64
N LEU A 122 18.50 8.90 -9.93
CA LEU A 122 18.86 7.79 -10.81
C LEU A 122 20.38 7.62 -10.94
N LEU A 123 21.13 8.72 -11.03
CA LEU A 123 22.60 8.69 -11.05
C LEU A 123 23.18 8.18 -9.73
N ALA A 124 22.61 8.57 -8.59
CA ALA A 124 23.05 8.11 -7.27
C ALA A 124 22.83 6.60 -7.08
N PHE A 125 21.80 6.02 -7.70
CA PHE A 125 21.54 4.59 -7.70
C PHE A 125 22.29 3.79 -8.79
N GLY A 126 23.21 4.44 -9.53
CA GLY A 126 24.06 3.78 -10.53
C GLY A 126 23.53 3.84 -11.96
N GLY A 127 22.58 4.72 -12.24
CA GLY A 127 22.16 5.03 -13.61
C GLY A 127 23.30 5.72 -14.38
N SER A 128 23.53 5.33 -15.63
CA SER A 128 24.45 6.02 -16.54
C SER A 128 23.67 6.97 -17.47
N GLU A 129 24.26 8.11 -17.80
CA GLU A 129 23.76 8.99 -18.86
C GLU A 129 23.96 8.32 -20.24
N GLN A 130 23.10 7.39 -20.60
CA GLN A 130 23.01 6.86 -21.97
C GLN A 130 21.58 6.98 -22.49
#